data_ab2e617e1af8d092e44f2b60688f4201
#
_entry.id   ab2e617e1af8d092e44f2b60688f4201
#
_cell.length_a   1.000
_cell.length_b   1.000
_cell.length_c   1.000
_cell.angle_alpha   90.00
_cell.angle_beta   90.00
_cell.angle_gamma   90.00
#
_symmetry.space_group_name_H-M   'P 1'
#
loop_
_entity.id
_entity.type
_entity.pdbx_description
1 polymer ?
#
loop_
_entity_poly.entity_id
_entity_poly.type
_entity_poly.pdbx_seq_one_letter_code
_entity_poly.pdbx_strand_id
1 'polypeptide(L)'
;MTMHEIGRIKQVQVQRASLKAGERPYRYYDPTPLLVVDGLLLSPSGVVGLSAGGEQVIDVHNADHPASKNQRGINGISIGFTSHYQAMRERFGPHLTDGIAGENILVAADRAFALADVGARLAIQTAGGAVLYLADLLVAAPCVEFSQFAASQAERLPPEALKATLQFLDDGRRGFYASLAGEPAEAIVRAGDRVFVDIRAANRREGVA
;
A
#
# COMPACT_ATOMS: atom_id res chain seq x y z
N MET A 1 6.20 15.51 -19.98
CA MET A 1 5.51 14.88 -18.83
C MET A 1 5.25 15.95 -17.80
N THR A 2 4.02 16.16 -17.39
CA THR A 2 3.69 17.11 -16.32
C THR A 2 3.44 16.30 -15.06
N MET A 3 4.43 16.30 -14.16
CA MET A 3 4.36 15.60 -12.87
C MET A 3 3.78 16.55 -11.83
N HIS A 4 2.81 16.08 -11.08
CA HIS A 4 2.19 16.81 -9.98
C HIS A 4 2.53 16.12 -8.66
N GLU A 5 3.12 16.85 -7.72
CA GLU A 5 3.40 16.33 -6.37
C GLU A 5 2.07 16.10 -5.63
N ILE A 6 1.91 14.90 -5.08
CA ILE A 6 0.70 14.50 -4.34
C ILE A 6 0.99 14.28 -2.86
N GLY A 7 2.23 14.35 -2.43
CA GLY A 7 2.63 14.22 -1.05
C GLY A 7 4.06 13.73 -0.88
N ARG A 8 4.39 13.40 0.37
CA ARG A 8 5.68 12.82 0.76
C ARG A 8 5.47 11.50 1.49
N ILE A 9 6.42 10.59 1.35
CA ILE A 9 6.43 9.35 2.12
C ILE A 9 6.49 9.71 3.61
N LYS A 10 5.49 9.30 4.37
CA LYS A 10 5.43 9.46 5.82
C LYS A 10 6.13 8.31 6.54
N GLN A 11 5.93 7.10 6.05
CA GLN A 11 6.40 5.87 6.67
C GLN A 11 6.64 4.81 5.61
N VAL A 12 7.64 3.98 5.84
CA VAL A 12 7.91 2.76 5.07
C VAL A 12 7.96 1.57 6.01
N GLN A 13 7.43 0.43 5.54
CA GLN A 13 7.33 -0.78 6.36
C GLN A 13 7.28 -2.05 5.49
N VAL A 14 7.50 -3.18 6.12
CA VAL A 14 7.37 -4.51 5.53
C VAL A 14 6.44 -5.39 6.35
N GLN A 15 5.86 -6.37 5.70
CA GLN A 15 5.13 -7.47 6.33
C GLN A 15 6.08 -8.69 6.41
N ARG A 16 6.53 -9.04 7.62
CA ARG A 16 7.42 -10.19 7.85
C ARG A 16 6.73 -11.54 7.63
N ALA A 17 5.40 -11.54 7.69
CA ALA A 17 4.54 -12.70 7.46
C ALA A 17 3.15 -12.24 7.05
N SER A 18 2.28 -13.20 6.67
CA SER A 18 0.88 -12.89 6.37
C SER A 18 0.17 -12.24 7.55
N LEU A 19 -0.55 -11.14 7.30
CA LEU A 19 -1.43 -10.49 8.29
C LEU A 19 -2.75 -11.23 8.49
N LYS A 20 -2.92 -12.40 7.85
CA LYS A 20 -4.09 -13.26 8.01
C LYS A 20 -3.69 -14.47 8.83
N ALA A 21 -4.00 -14.45 10.12
CA ALA A 21 -3.69 -15.48 11.08
C ALA A 21 -4.89 -16.46 11.27
N GLY A 22 -4.60 -17.64 11.83
CA GLY A 22 -5.57 -18.69 12.04
C GLY A 22 -6.00 -19.44 10.78
N GLU A 23 -6.90 -20.40 10.95
CA GLU A 23 -7.39 -21.26 9.88
C GLU A 23 -8.84 -20.91 9.49
N ARG A 24 -9.22 -21.23 8.25
CA ARG A 24 -10.62 -21.11 7.81
C ARG A 24 -11.53 -22.06 8.61
N PRO A 25 -12.71 -21.62 8.99
CA PRO A 25 -13.38 -20.36 8.70
C PRO A 25 -13.07 -19.23 9.71
N TYR A 26 -12.17 -19.43 10.68
CA TYR A 26 -11.92 -18.52 11.81
C TYR A 26 -10.70 -17.61 11.63
N ARG A 27 -10.26 -17.39 10.40
CA ARG A 27 -9.16 -16.47 10.12
C ARG A 27 -9.49 -15.05 10.57
N TYR A 28 -8.48 -14.39 11.11
CA TYR A 28 -8.57 -13.01 11.58
C TYR A 28 -7.38 -12.19 11.05
N TYR A 29 -7.47 -10.88 11.19
CA TYR A 29 -6.40 -9.95 10.86
C TYR A 29 -5.51 -9.74 12.08
N ASP A 30 -4.20 -9.94 11.90
CA ASP A 30 -3.16 -9.72 12.92
C ASP A 30 -2.10 -8.79 12.35
N PRO A 31 -1.98 -7.53 12.83
CA PRO A 31 -0.98 -6.58 12.37
C PRO A 31 0.41 -6.81 12.98
N THR A 32 0.59 -7.73 13.92
CA THR A 32 1.88 -7.99 14.61
C THR A 32 3.08 -8.23 13.66
N PRO A 33 2.93 -8.84 12.47
CA PRO A 33 4.04 -9.00 11.53
C PRO A 33 4.51 -7.71 10.85
N LEU A 34 3.81 -6.58 11.01
CA LEU A 34 4.25 -5.30 10.45
C LEU A 34 5.51 -4.80 11.15
N LEU A 35 6.46 -4.33 10.35
CA LEU A 35 7.72 -3.75 10.83
C LEU A 35 7.99 -2.45 10.07
N VAL A 36 8.00 -1.34 10.80
CA VAL A 36 8.48 -0.05 10.28
C VAL A 36 10.00 -0.13 10.13
N VAL A 37 10.51 0.37 9.00
CA VAL A 37 11.93 0.31 8.64
C VAL A 37 12.42 1.70 8.20
N ASP A 38 13.75 1.87 8.07
CA ASP A 38 14.35 3.15 7.70
C ASP A 38 14.37 3.41 6.18
N GLY A 39 14.22 2.34 5.40
CA GLY A 39 14.14 2.42 3.96
C GLY A 39 13.58 1.13 3.36
N LEU A 40 13.16 1.23 2.11
CA LEU A 40 12.75 0.08 1.30
C LEU A 40 13.60 0.04 0.04
N LEU A 41 14.26 -1.09 -0.18
CA LEU A 41 14.81 -1.44 -1.48
C LEU A 41 13.68 -2.01 -2.34
N LEU A 42 13.37 -1.34 -3.44
CA LEU A 42 12.38 -1.76 -4.42
C LEU A 42 13.07 -2.56 -5.54
N SER A 43 12.46 -3.66 -5.94
CA SER A 43 12.97 -4.51 -7.02
C SER A 43 11.80 -5.06 -7.84
N PRO A 44 12.07 -5.67 -9.01
CA PRO A 44 11.04 -6.41 -9.75
C PRO A 44 10.42 -7.56 -8.95
N SER A 45 11.17 -8.16 -8.02
CA SER A 45 10.66 -9.19 -7.10
C SER A 45 9.75 -8.63 -6.00
N GLY A 46 9.80 -7.32 -5.73
CA GLY A 46 9.05 -6.66 -4.66
C GLY A 46 9.94 -5.88 -3.70
N VAL A 47 9.59 -5.87 -2.41
CA VAL A 47 10.18 -4.98 -1.40
C VAL A 47 11.09 -5.75 -0.44
N VAL A 48 12.22 -5.12 -0.09
CA VAL A 48 13.09 -5.51 1.03
C VAL A 48 13.24 -4.31 1.97
N GLY A 49 12.89 -4.48 3.24
CA GLY A 49 13.08 -3.48 4.28
C GLY A 49 14.53 -3.37 4.72
N LEU A 50 14.98 -2.15 4.99
CA LEU A 50 16.33 -1.83 5.47
C LEU A 50 16.20 -1.17 6.84
N SER A 51 16.80 -1.77 7.87
CA SER A 51 16.89 -1.17 9.21
C SER A 51 18.08 -0.21 9.32
N ALA A 52 18.09 0.65 10.34
CA ALA A 52 19.22 1.54 10.65
C ALA A 52 20.55 0.79 10.85
N GLY A 53 20.49 -0.45 11.33
CA GLY A 53 21.65 -1.34 11.51
C GLY A 53 22.10 -2.03 10.22
N GLY A 54 21.46 -1.78 9.08
CA GLY A 54 21.78 -2.43 7.80
C GLY A 54 21.18 -3.83 7.65
N GLU A 55 20.37 -4.29 8.59
CA GLU A 55 19.65 -5.56 8.47
C GLU A 55 18.60 -5.47 7.36
N GLN A 56 18.49 -6.53 6.57
CA GLN A 56 17.51 -6.67 5.51
C GLN A 56 16.38 -7.60 5.92
N VAL A 57 15.13 -7.16 5.69
CA VAL A 57 13.93 -7.95 5.97
C VAL A 57 13.09 -8.03 4.70
N ILE A 58 12.96 -9.23 4.14
CA ILE A 58 12.17 -9.47 2.92
C ILE A 58 10.68 -9.38 3.27
N ASP A 59 9.93 -8.59 2.50
CA ASP A 59 8.46 -8.53 2.62
C ASP A 59 7.81 -9.84 2.15
N VAL A 60 6.74 -10.27 2.80
CA VAL A 60 6.03 -11.53 2.46
C VAL A 60 5.45 -11.56 1.04
N HIS A 61 5.25 -10.39 0.40
CA HIS A 61 4.79 -10.28 -0.98
C HIS A 61 5.96 -10.21 -1.99
N ASN A 62 7.20 -10.11 -1.54
CA ASN A 62 8.36 -10.24 -2.43
C ASN A 62 8.41 -11.66 -2.97
N ALA A 63 8.65 -11.82 -4.28
CA ALA A 63 8.66 -13.12 -4.94
C ALA A 63 9.71 -14.09 -4.35
N ASP A 64 10.79 -13.56 -3.79
CA ASP A 64 11.88 -14.33 -3.19
C ASP A 64 11.61 -14.73 -1.73
N HIS A 65 10.51 -14.28 -1.14
CA HIS A 65 10.16 -14.67 0.23
C HIS A 65 9.62 -16.11 0.26
N PRO A 66 10.08 -16.99 1.20
CA PRO A 66 9.69 -18.41 1.23
C PRO A 66 8.18 -18.68 1.33
N ALA A 67 7.43 -17.79 1.98
CA ALA A 67 5.98 -17.89 2.11
C ALA A 67 5.21 -17.04 1.06
N SER A 68 5.90 -16.50 0.05
CA SER A 68 5.27 -15.63 -0.93
C SER A 68 4.27 -16.39 -1.79
N LYS A 69 3.13 -15.73 -2.04
CA LYS A 69 2.13 -16.13 -3.03
C LYS A 69 2.21 -15.29 -4.29
N ASN A 70 3.12 -14.34 -4.35
CA ASN A 70 3.29 -13.39 -5.44
C ASN A 70 4.25 -13.90 -6.50
N GLN A 71 3.95 -15.05 -7.10
CA GLN A 71 4.80 -15.69 -8.14
C GLN A 71 4.92 -14.89 -9.44
N ARG A 72 4.14 -13.82 -9.60
CA ARG A 72 4.10 -13.00 -10.83
C ARG A 72 4.68 -11.59 -10.65
N GLY A 73 5.17 -11.22 -9.47
CA GLY A 73 5.70 -9.87 -9.20
C GLY A 73 4.66 -8.72 -9.20
N ILE A 74 3.36 -9.02 -9.45
CA ILE A 74 2.33 -8.01 -9.72
C ILE A 74 1.95 -7.20 -8.46
N ASN A 75 2.12 -7.78 -7.27
CA ASN A 75 1.69 -7.18 -6.00
C ASN A 75 2.88 -6.99 -5.04
N GLY A 76 4.07 -6.85 -5.60
CA GLY A 76 5.31 -6.79 -4.80
C GLY A 76 5.50 -5.49 -4.04
N ILE A 77 4.80 -4.43 -4.40
CA ILE A 77 4.85 -3.11 -3.77
C ILE A 77 3.42 -2.67 -3.47
N SER A 78 3.19 -2.08 -2.29
CA SER A 78 1.90 -1.50 -1.93
C SER A 78 2.05 -0.09 -1.40
N ILE A 79 1.10 0.79 -1.76
CA ILE A 79 1.10 2.21 -1.40
C ILE A 79 -0.27 2.63 -0.87
N GLY A 80 -0.28 3.40 0.20
CA GLY A 80 -1.48 3.99 0.80
C GLY A 80 -1.30 5.46 1.13
N PHE A 81 -2.39 6.11 1.58
CA PHE A 81 -2.41 7.55 1.87
C PHE A 81 -3.00 7.83 3.24
N THR A 82 -2.45 8.82 3.95
CA THR A 82 -2.94 9.20 5.30
C THR A 82 -4.39 9.69 5.30
N SER A 83 -4.84 10.31 4.22
CA SER A 83 -6.24 10.73 4.02
C SER A 83 -7.23 9.56 4.01
N HIS A 84 -6.82 8.39 3.49
CA HIS A 84 -7.64 7.17 3.56
C HIS A 84 -7.79 6.69 5.00
N TYR A 85 -6.71 6.76 5.78
CA TYR A 85 -6.74 6.42 7.21
C TYR A 85 -7.61 7.39 8.01
N GLN A 86 -7.63 8.68 7.65
CA GLN A 86 -8.55 9.62 8.26
C GLN A 86 -10.00 9.18 8.05
N ALA A 87 -10.40 8.89 6.82
CA ALA A 87 -11.75 8.41 6.51
C ALA A 87 -12.08 7.07 7.20
N MET A 88 -11.12 6.16 7.28
CA MET A 88 -11.30 4.89 8.01
C MET A 88 -11.49 5.13 9.52
N ARG A 89 -10.71 6.04 10.13
CA ARG A 89 -10.85 6.38 11.56
C ARG A 89 -12.16 7.08 11.87
N GLU A 90 -12.62 7.97 11.01
CA GLU A 90 -13.92 8.64 11.15
C GLU A 90 -15.09 7.63 11.17
N ARG A 91 -14.98 6.56 10.39
CA ARG A 91 -16.03 5.55 10.30
C ARG A 91 -15.94 4.47 11.36
N PHE A 92 -14.74 3.99 11.67
CA PHE A 92 -14.54 2.76 12.43
C PHE A 92 -13.85 2.98 13.79
N GLY A 93 -13.17 4.10 13.97
CA GLY A 93 -12.52 4.42 15.24
C GLY A 93 -10.99 4.54 15.18
N PRO A 94 -10.38 5.03 16.26
CA PRO A 94 -8.97 5.45 16.30
C PRO A 94 -7.96 4.30 16.29
N HIS A 95 -8.40 3.04 16.46
CA HIS A 95 -7.52 1.86 16.40
C HIS A 95 -6.92 1.64 15.01
N LEU A 96 -7.50 2.27 13.96
CA LEU A 96 -6.95 2.21 12.61
C LEU A 96 -5.81 3.22 12.46
N THR A 97 -4.69 2.91 13.08
CA THR A 97 -3.46 3.70 12.99
C THR A 97 -2.88 3.66 11.57
N ASP A 98 -2.10 4.68 11.22
CA ASP A 98 -1.45 4.80 9.93
C ASP A 98 -0.58 3.57 9.62
N GLY A 99 -0.73 3.00 8.43
CA GLY A 99 0.00 1.82 7.98
C GLY A 99 -0.54 0.48 8.48
N ILE A 100 -1.53 0.47 9.39
CA ILE A 100 -2.04 -0.79 9.96
C ILE A 100 -2.70 -1.71 8.94
N ALA A 101 -3.10 -1.21 7.77
CA ALA A 101 -3.63 -2.03 6.69
C ALA A 101 -2.54 -2.79 5.90
N GLY A 102 -1.26 -2.49 6.14
CA GLY A 102 -0.12 -3.28 5.65
C GLY A 102 0.51 -2.75 4.36
N GLU A 103 0.29 -1.50 3.98
CA GLU A 103 0.97 -0.90 2.84
C GLU A 103 2.48 -0.76 3.13
N ASN A 104 3.31 -1.03 2.11
CA ASN A 104 4.76 -0.84 2.23
C ASN A 104 5.15 0.64 2.30
N ILE A 105 4.45 1.48 1.55
CA ILE A 105 4.71 2.92 1.45
C ILE A 105 3.44 3.67 1.88
N LEU A 106 3.52 4.48 2.92
CA LEU A 106 2.45 5.37 3.33
C LEU A 106 2.81 6.81 2.98
N VAL A 107 2.00 7.45 2.16
CA VAL A 107 2.17 8.84 1.71
C VAL A 107 1.32 9.77 2.56
N ALA A 108 1.94 10.84 3.09
CA ALA A 108 1.22 11.95 3.70
C ALA A 108 0.52 12.74 2.58
N ALA A 109 -0.80 12.75 2.61
CA ALA A 109 -1.63 13.42 1.62
C ALA A 109 -2.86 14.05 2.30
N ASP A 110 -3.31 15.18 1.77
CA ASP A 110 -4.39 16.01 2.31
C ASP A 110 -5.76 15.68 1.69
N ARG A 111 -5.79 14.92 0.60
CA ARG A 111 -7.02 14.46 -0.06
C ARG A 111 -7.00 12.95 -0.31
N ALA A 112 -8.16 12.37 -0.43
CA ALA A 112 -8.29 10.98 -0.86
C ALA A 112 -7.92 10.81 -2.35
N PHE A 113 -7.42 9.63 -2.69
CA PHE A 113 -7.05 9.24 -4.03
C PHE A 113 -7.77 7.95 -4.42
N ALA A 114 -8.49 8.00 -5.53
CA ALA A 114 -9.01 6.82 -6.22
C ALA A 114 -8.00 6.35 -7.30
N LEU A 115 -8.23 5.18 -7.90
CA LEU A 115 -7.36 4.68 -8.96
C LEU A 115 -7.27 5.66 -10.15
N ALA A 116 -8.35 6.36 -10.45
CA ALA A 116 -8.37 7.37 -11.51
C ALA A 116 -7.43 8.56 -11.22
N ASP A 117 -7.30 8.95 -9.95
CA ASP A 117 -6.42 10.05 -9.52
C ASP A 117 -4.93 9.70 -9.60
N VAL A 118 -4.56 8.47 -9.22
CA VAL A 118 -3.16 8.02 -9.27
C VAL A 118 -2.72 7.62 -10.67
N GLY A 119 -3.69 7.45 -11.58
CA GLY A 119 -3.42 7.17 -12.99
C GLY A 119 -2.73 5.82 -13.22
N ALA A 120 -1.97 5.74 -14.32
CA ALA A 120 -1.27 4.51 -14.70
C ALA A 120 0.14 4.40 -14.10
N ARG A 121 0.67 5.49 -13.54
CA ARG A 121 2.07 5.56 -13.04
C ARG A 121 2.21 6.60 -11.94
N LEU A 122 2.92 6.21 -10.89
CA LEU A 122 3.46 7.10 -9.87
C LEU A 122 4.96 7.27 -10.06
N ALA A 123 5.51 8.42 -9.63
CA ALA A 123 6.94 8.61 -9.51
C ALA A 123 7.30 8.92 -8.05
N ILE A 124 8.43 8.39 -7.60
CA ILE A 124 9.02 8.71 -6.30
C ILE A 124 10.36 9.37 -6.57
N GLN A 125 10.53 10.61 -6.12
CA GLN A 125 11.81 11.31 -6.16
C GLN A 125 12.47 11.20 -4.79
N THR A 126 13.61 10.52 -4.76
CA THR A 126 14.41 10.37 -3.54
C THR A 126 15.12 11.68 -3.16
N ALA A 127 15.53 11.79 -1.90
CA ALA A 127 16.33 12.92 -1.42
C ALA A 127 17.65 13.09 -2.21
N GLY A 128 18.20 11.99 -2.76
CA GLY A 128 19.37 12.00 -3.62
C GLY A 128 19.10 12.45 -5.07
N GLY A 129 17.83 12.74 -5.42
CA GLY A 129 17.42 13.19 -6.75
C GLY A 129 17.13 12.07 -7.75
N ALA A 130 17.28 10.79 -7.38
CA ALA A 130 16.86 9.69 -8.23
C ALA A 130 15.33 9.66 -8.36
N VAL A 131 14.82 9.27 -9.53
CA VAL A 131 13.40 9.15 -9.79
C VAL A 131 13.06 7.69 -10.12
N LEU A 132 12.19 7.11 -9.31
CA LEU A 132 11.68 5.76 -9.47
C LEU A 132 10.24 5.82 -9.97
N TYR A 133 9.88 4.91 -10.84
CA TYR A 133 8.51 4.82 -11.36
C TYR A 133 7.84 3.55 -10.87
N LEU A 134 6.62 3.71 -10.36
CA LEU A 134 5.70 2.61 -10.06
C LEU A 134 4.63 2.57 -11.14
N ALA A 135 4.41 1.39 -11.71
CA ALA A 135 3.42 1.14 -12.76
C ALA A 135 2.46 0.02 -12.36
N ASP A 136 1.56 -0.35 -13.26
CA ASP A 136 0.59 -1.44 -13.08
C ASP A 136 -0.25 -1.27 -11.80
N LEU A 137 -0.66 -0.03 -11.54
CA LEU A 137 -1.43 0.32 -10.35
C LEU A 137 -2.78 -0.40 -10.34
N LEU A 138 -3.04 -1.13 -9.26
CA LEU A 138 -4.27 -1.87 -9.01
C LEU A 138 -4.81 -1.55 -7.62
N VAL A 139 -6.12 -1.47 -7.48
CA VAL A 139 -6.75 -1.33 -6.17
C VAL A 139 -6.41 -2.54 -5.30
N ALA A 140 -5.93 -2.31 -4.10
CA ALA A 140 -5.78 -3.34 -3.09
C ALA A 140 -7.16 -3.70 -2.53
N ALA A 141 -7.81 -4.69 -3.13
CA ALA A 141 -9.16 -5.10 -2.75
C ALA A 141 -9.25 -5.46 -1.26
N PRO A 142 -10.28 -4.99 -0.55
CA PRO A 142 -10.46 -5.28 0.85
C PRO A 142 -10.74 -6.78 1.06
N CYS A 143 -10.23 -7.33 2.15
CA CYS A 143 -10.49 -8.71 2.54
C CYS A 143 -11.40 -8.78 3.78
N VAL A 144 -12.05 -9.92 3.95
CA VAL A 144 -12.96 -10.16 5.08
C VAL A 144 -12.25 -9.96 6.42
N GLU A 145 -11.04 -10.46 6.55
CA GLU A 145 -10.27 -10.41 7.79
C GLU A 145 -9.97 -8.96 8.21
N PHE A 146 -9.50 -8.12 7.28
CA PHE A 146 -9.28 -6.70 7.58
C PHE A 146 -10.59 -5.94 7.81
N SER A 147 -11.65 -6.27 7.09
CA SER A 147 -12.96 -5.64 7.27
C SER A 147 -13.55 -5.92 8.66
N GLN A 148 -13.39 -7.14 9.17
CA GLN A 148 -13.75 -7.50 10.53
C GLN A 148 -12.92 -6.73 11.57
N PHE A 149 -11.60 -6.67 11.37
CA PHE A 149 -10.68 -5.93 12.22
C PHE A 149 -11.01 -4.42 12.23
N ALA A 150 -11.26 -3.84 11.06
CA ALA A 150 -11.60 -2.43 10.93
C ALA A 150 -12.88 -2.06 11.68
N ALA A 151 -13.89 -2.91 11.65
CA ALA A 151 -15.13 -2.68 12.38
C ALA A 151 -14.98 -2.85 13.90
N SER A 152 -13.87 -3.40 14.39
CA SER A 152 -13.53 -3.56 15.83
C SER A 152 -14.65 -4.18 16.68
N GLN A 153 -15.38 -5.15 16.14
CA GLN A 153 -16.45 -5.83 16.85
C GLN A 153 -15.96 -7.14 17.46
N ALA A 154 -16.38 -7.43 18.69
CA ALA A 154 -16.04 -8.68 19.37
C ALA A 154 -16.62 -9.91 18.65
N GLU A 155 -17.76 -9.73 17.98
CA GLU A 155 -18.42 -10.76 17.18
C GLU A 155 -18.23 -10.52 15.69
N ARG A 156 -18.42 -11.57 14.89
CA ARG A 156 -18.38 -11.44 13.44
C ARG A 156 -19.49 -10.52 12.95
N LEU A 157 -19.13 -9.64 12.01
CA LEU A 157 -20.10 -8.78 11.35
C LEU A 157 -21.19 -9.62 10.68
N PRO A 158 -22.47 -9.24 10.83
CA PRO A 158 -23.54 -9.78 10.01
C PRO A 158 -23.25 -9.57 8.51
N PRO A 159 -23.78 -10.41 7.62
CA PRO A 159 -23.46 -10.35 6.18
C PRO A 159 -23.64 -8.97 5.56
N GLU A 160 -24.70 -8.25 5.88
CA GLU A 160 -24.98 -6.92 5.34
C GLU A 160 -23.98 -5.87 5.85
N ALA A 161 -23.61 -5.91 7.12
CA ALA A 161 -22.60 -5.03 7.71
C ALA A 161 -21.21 -5.32 7.13
N LEU A 162 -20.86 -6.59 6.93
CA LEU A 162 -19.62 -6.98 6.27
C LEU A 162 -19.56 -6.47 4.82
N LYS A 163 -20.65 -6.63 4.07
CA LYS A 163 -20.76 -6.11 2.70
C LYS A 163 -20.59 -4.60 2.64
N ALA A 164 -21.27 -3.85 3.52
CA ALA A 164 -21.14 -2.40 3.60
C ALA A 164 -19.71 -1.96 4.00
N THR A 165 -19.03 -2.73 4.85
CA THR A 165 -17.64 -2.48 5.24
C THR A 165 -16.68 -2.76 4.08
N LEU A 166 -16.83 -3.86 3.37
CA LEU A 166 -16.05 -4.18 2.18
C LEU A 166 -16.22 -3.09 1.11
N GLN A 167 -17.45 -2.68 0.82
CA GLN A 167 -17.74 -1.61 -0.14
C GLN A 167 -17.09 -0.28 0.25
N PHE A 168 -17.11 0.07 1.54
CA PHE A 168 -16.47 1.30 2.01
C PHE A 168 -14.95 1.25 1.88
N LEU A 169 -14.33 0.11 2.15
CA LEU A 169 -12.87 -0.07 2.11
C LEU A 169 -12.33 -0.25 0.68
N ASP A 170 -13.20 -0.47 -0.29
CA ASP A 170 -12.84 -0.58 -1.71
C ASP A 170 -12.48 0.78 -2.31
N ASP A 171 -12.26 0.81 -3.62
CA ASP A 171 -11.94 2.03 -4.40
C ASP A 171 -10.67 2.75 -3.93
N GLY A 172 -9.66 1.97 -3.53
CA GLY A 172 -8.33 2.48 -3.14
C GLY A 172 -8.19 2.88 -1.68
N ARG A 173 -9.24 2.86 -0.84
CA ARG A 173 -9.09 3.17 0.60
C ARG A 173 -8.17 2.23 1.35
N ARG A 174 -8.05 0.97 0.86
CA ARG A 174 -7.03 0.02 1.32
C ARG A 174 -5.67 0.22 0.69
N GLY A 175 -5.49 1.26 -0.14
CA GLY A 175 -4.30 1.51 -0.92
C GLY A 175 -4.30 0.81 -2.28
N PHE A 176 -3.14 0.80 -2.89
CA PHE A 176 -2.92 0.27 -4.24
C PHE A 176 -1.73 -0.67 -4.24
N TYR A 177 -1.77 -1.67 -5.11
CA TYR A 177 -0.60 -2.44 -5.50
C TYR A 177 0.07 -1.79 -6.70
N ALA A 178 1.38 -2.02 -6.83
CA ALA A 178 2.18 -1.51 -7.93
C ALA A 178 3.37 -2.44 -8.21
N SER A 179 3.97 -2.26 -9.37
CA SER A 179 5.24 -2.87 -9.77
C SER A 179 6.29 -1.77 -10.00
N LEU A 180 7.56 -2.09 -9.76
CA LEU A 180 8.65 -1.19 -10.14
C LEU A 180 8.79 -1.18 -11.67
N ALA A 181 8.76 0.00 -12.27
CA ALA A 181 8.93 0.15 -13.71
C ALA A 181 10.39 0.43 -14.05
N GLY A 182 10.96 -0.37 -14.95
CA GLY A 182 12.35 -0.28 -15.35
C GLY A 182 13.30 -0.95 -14.36
N GLU A 183 14.60 -0.79 -14.62
CA GLU A 183 15.68 -1.35 -13.80
C GLU A 183 16.57 -0.20 -13.31
N PRO A 184 16.16 0.54 -12.28
CA PRO A 184 17.00 1.60 -11.72
C PRO A 184 18.24 0.98 -11.07
N ALA A 185 19.38 1.65 -11.20
CA ALA A 185 20.65 1.19 -10.60
C ALA A 185 20.58 1.10 -9.07
N GLU A 186 19.74 1.93 -8.45
CA GLU A 186 19.46 1.90 -7.02
C GLU A 186 18.03 2.40 -6.80
N ALA A 187 17.25 1.64 -6.05
CA ALA A 187 15.83 1.90 -5.83
C ALA A 187 15.46 1.91 -4.33
N ILE A 188 16.21 2.69 -3.53
CA ILE A 188 15.92 2.84 -2.11
C ILE A 188 15.04 4.07 -1.89
N VAL A 189 13.88 3.86 -1.28
CA VAL A 189 12.96 4.93 -0.86
C VAL A 189 12.88 5.02 0.66
N ARG A 190 12.63 6.24 1.18
CA ARG A 190 12.60 6.54 2.61
C ARG A 190 11.48 7.53 2.95
N ALA A 191 11.18 7.65 4.22
CA ALA A 191 10.35 8.76 4.71
C ALA A 191 10.96 10.11 4.28
N GLY A 192 10.10 11.03 3.83
CA GLY A 192 10.48 12.34 3.29
C GLY A 192 10.60 12.40 1.76
N ASP A 193 10.78 11.28 1.06
CA ASP A 193 10.79 11.24 -0.40
C ASP A 193 9.48 11.72 -1.00
N ARG A 194 9.54 12.40 -2.15
CA ARG A 194 8.40 13.06 -2.78
C ARG A 194 7.69 12.10 -3.74
N VAL A 195 6.36 12.14 -3.73
CA VAL A 195 5.53 11.29 -4.59
C VAL A 195 4.75 12.16 -5.58
N PHE A 196 4.72 11.74 -6.84
CA PHE A 196 4.11 12.45 -7.95
C PHE A 196 3.21 11.55 -8.76
N VAL A 197 2.19 12.15 -9.41
CA VAL A 197 1.36 11.53 -10.45
C VAL A 197 1.62 12.17 -11.81
N ASP A 198 1.44 11.41 -12.90
CA ASP A 198 1.46 11.93 -14.27
C ASP A 198 0.05 12.34 -14.70
N ILE A 199 -0.21 13.64 -14.73
CA ILE A 199 -1.52 14.21 -15.05
C ILE A 199 -2.01 13.82 -16.46
N ARG A 200 -1.12 13.56 -17.42
CA ARG A 200 -1.52 13.19 -18.78
C ARG A 200 -2.13 11.80 -18.87
N ALA A 201 -1.84 10.93 -17.92
CA ALA A 201 -2.41 9.59 -17.88
C ALA A 201 -3.85 9.59 -17.31
N ALA A 202 -4.18 10.53 -16.42
CA ALA A 202 -5.52 10.67 -15.85
C ALA A 202 -6.56 11.15 -16.89
N ASN A 203 -6.20 12.13 -17.72
CA ASN A 203 -7.13 12.76 -18.70
C ASN A 203 -7.40 11.93 -19.97
N ARG A 204 -6.64 10.86 -20.25
CA ARG A 204 -6.89 10.02 -21.45
C ARG A 204 -8.07 9.07 -21.33
N ARG A 205 -8.61 8.85 -20.12
CA ARG A 205 -9.77 7.98 -19.92
C ARG A 205 -11.12 8.70 -20.00
N GLU A 206 -11.14 10.04 -19.92
CA GLU A 206 -12.37 10.84 -20.09
C GLU A 206 -12.73 11.17 -21.55
N GLY A 207 -11.86 10.85 -22.50
CA GLY A 207 -12.02 11.18 -23.92
C GLY A 207 -12.49 10.05 -24.83
N VAL A 208 -12.94 8.91 -24.29
CA VAL A 208 -13.52 7.80 -25.07
C VAL A 208 -14.91 7.50 -24.49
N ALA A 209 -15.87 8.31 -24.88
CA ALA A 209 -17.30 8.04 -24.77
C ALA A 209 -17.91 8.22 -26.14
#